data_965686af378978f2e43011a6cc9603f2
#
_entry.id   965686af378978f2e43011a6cc9603f2
#
_cell.length_a   1.000
_cell.length_b   1.000
_cell.length_c   1.000
_cell.angle_alpha   90.00
_cell.angle_beta   90.00
_cell.angle_gamma   90.00
#
_symmetry.space_group_name_H-M   'P 1'
#
loop_
_entity.id
_entity.type
_entity.pdbx_description
1 polymer ?
#
loop_
_entity_poly.entity_id
_entity_poly.type
_entity_poly.pdbx_seq_one_letter_code
_entity_poly.pdbx_strand_id
1 'polypeptide(L)'
;VKDVEALFGSRVFTRATMRERLPKNVYKEVIKAMDCGGELSPATADVVAKAMKDWAVENGATHYTHWFQPLTGITAEKHDSFITHPDVDGKMLMEFSGKELIKGEPDASSFPSGGLRATFEARGYTAWDITSPAFLREDATGVILCIPTAFCSYKGEALDTKTPLLRSMEAISQQALRIVRLFGNTEATRVIPSVGAEQEYFLVDRDNYLKREDLIFAGRTLFGAPAPKGQEMDDHYFGTIRERIGAYMKDINLELWKLGVTAKTQHNEAAPAQHELAPIYDQANLAVDNNQIVMEKSEAQAGLRKTMR
;
A
#
# COMPACT_ATOMS: atom_id res chain seq x y z
N VAL A 1 -8.59 -19.52 -11.34
CA VAL A 1 -7.80 -18.64 -12.22
C VAL A 1 -6.91 -19.54 -13.05
N LYS A 2 -7.05 -19.48 -14.38
CA LYS A 2 -6.27 -20.34 -15.31
C LYS A 2 -4.87 -19.78 -15.59
N ASP A 3 -4.65 -18.48 -15.35
CA ASP A 3 -3.40 -17.81 -15.65
C ASP A 3 -3.06 -16.83 -14.50
N VAL A 4 -2.21 -17.31 -13.60
CA VAL A 4 -1.74 -16.51 -12.44
C VAL A 4 -0.68 -15.51 -12.90
N GLU A 5 0.13 -15.84 -13.91
CA GLU A 5 1.16 -14.94 -14.44
C GLU A 5 0.55 -13.69 -15.06
N ALA A 6 -0.52 -13.85 -15.84
CA ALA A 6 -1.24 -12.70 -16.41
C ALA A 6 -2.01 -11.89 -15.36
N LEU A 7 -2.42 -12.52 -14.25
CA LEU A 7 -3.12 -11.85 -13.16
C LEU A 7 -2.19 -11.01 -12.31
N PHE A 8 -0.98 -11.52 -12.03
CA PHE A 8 -0.05 -10.89 -11.09
C PHE A 8 0.38 -9.50 -11.57
N GLY A 9 0.17 -8.49 -10.72
CA GLY A 9 0.49 -7.10 -11.02
C GLY A 9 -0.39 -6.45 -12.10
N SER A 10 -1.51 -7.09 -12.50
CA SER A 10 -2.40 -6.54 -13.54
C SER A 10 -3.01 -5.18 -13.18
N ARG A 11 -3.03 -4.83 -11.91
CA ARG A 11 -3.49 -3.54 -11.38
C ARG A 11 -2.34 -2.66 -10.88
N VAL A 12 -1.11 -2.89 -11.35
CA VAL A 12 0.09 -2.15 -10.92
C VAL A 12 0.78 -1.51 -12.13
N PHE A 13 1.21 -0.28 -11.98
CA PHE A 13 2.05 0.40 -12.98
C PHE A 13 3.48 -0.12 -12.88
N THR A 14 3.69 -1.33 -13.37
CA THR A 14 4.93 -2.10 -13.24
C THR A 14 6.05 -1.55 -14.11
N ARG A 15 7.30 -2.01 -13.88
CA ARG A 15 8.43 -1.74 -14.79
C ARG A 15 8.17 -2.24 -16.21
N ALA A 16 7.40 -3.32 -16.39
CA ALA A 16 6.99 -3.81 -17.70
C ALA A 16 6.04 -2.81 -18.38
N THR A 17 5.01 -2.36 -17.66
CA THR A 17 4.07 -1.33 -18.13
C THR A 17 4.80 -0.02 -18.46
N MET A 18 5.73 0.41 -17.61
CA MET A 18 6.57 1.60 -17.89
C MET A 18 7.39 1.43 -19.16
N ARG A 19 7.98 0.26 -19.40
CA ARG A 19 8.79 -0.04 -20.59
C ARG A 19 7.97 0.05 -21.89
N GLU A 20 6.72 -0.37 -21.84
CA GLU A 20 5.79 -0.34 -22.97
C GLU A 20 5.29 1.07 -23.29
N ARG A 21 5.08 1.89 -22.25
CA ARG A 21 4.40 3.18 -22.37
C ARG A 21 5.32 4.40 -22.39
N LEU A 22 6.54 4.26 -21.89
CA LEU A 22 7.49 5.37 -21.82
C LEU A 22 8.49 5.37 -22.99
N PRO A 23 8.90 6.54 -23.50
CA PRO A 23 10.06 6.65 -24.36
C PRO A 23 11.30 6.03 -23.71
N LYS A 24 12.17 5.41 -24.50
CA LYS A 24 13.34 4.66 -23.98
C LYS A 24 14.26 5.47 -23.07
N ASN A 25 14.47 6.75 -23.37
CA ASN A 25 15.29 7.65 -22.55
C ASN A 25 14.61 7.95 -21.20
N VAL A 26 13.30 8.24 -21.19
CA VAL A 26 12.50 8.48 -19.99
C VAL A 26 12.48 7.23 -19.11
N TYR A 27 12.21 6.06 -19.70
CA TYR A 27 12.25 4.79 -18.97
C TYR A 27 13.60 4.57 -18.26
N LYS A 28 14.72 4.81 -18.95
CA LYS A 28 16.07 4.67 -18.33
C LYS A 28 16.29 5.63 -17.17
N GLU A 29 15.82 6.87 -17.28
CA GLU A 29 15.93 7.86 -16.22
C GLU A 29 15.10 7.45 -15.00
N VAL A 30 13.86 7.01 -15.20
CA VAL A 30 12.98 6.51 -14.13
C VAL A 30 13.61 5.31 -13.42
N ILE A 31 14.07 4.30 -14.16
CA ILE A 31 14.69 3.12 -13.56
C ILE A 31 15.96 3.47 -12.79
N LYS A 32 16.78 4.38 -13.31
CA LYS A 32 17.95 4.87 -12.60
C LYS A 32 17.58 5.56 -11.28
N ALA A 33 16.54 6.40 -11.29
CA ALA A 33 16.05 7.05 -10.08
C ALA A 33 15.51 6.03 -9.05
N MET A 34 14.78 5.00 -9.51
CA MET A 34 14.29 3.92 -8.66
C MET A 34 15.42 3.11 -8.02
N ASP A 35 16.45 2.75 -8.79
CA ASP A 35 17.51 1.84 -8.34
C ASP A 35 18.62 2.55 -7.54
N CYS A 36 18.96 3.78 -7.95
CA CYS A 36 20.08 4.52 -7.39
C CYS A 36 19.67 5.70 -6.49
N GLY A 37 18.40 6.03 -6.46
CA GLY A 37 17.91 7.29 -5.88
C GLY A 37 18.14 8.47 -6.82
N GLY A 38 17.50 9.59 -6.54
CA GLY A 38 17.59 10.84 -7.30
C GLY A 38 16.20 11.40 -7.64
N GLU A 39 16.20 12.64 -8.07
CA GLU A 39 15.00 13.33 -8.51
C GLU A 39 14.82 13.19 -10.02
N LEU A 40 13.57 13.13 -10.47
CA LEU A 40 13.23 13.19 -11.88
C LEU A 40 13.20 14.66 -12.33
N SER A 41 13.65 14.90 -13.58
CA SER A 41 13.42 16.21 -14.21
C SER A 41 11.92 16.49 -14.35
N PRO A 42 11.47 17.75 -14.28
CA PRO A 42 10.06 18.10 -14.52
C PRO A 42 9.51 17.56 -15.84
N ALA A 43 10.30 17.63 -16.90
CA ALA A 43 9.91 17.12 -18.22
C ALA A 43 9.73 15.59 -18.21
N THR A 44 10.61 14.86 -17.54
CA THR A 44 10.47 13.40 -17.35
C THR A 44 9.23 13.07 -16.52
N ALA A 45 9.00 13.80 -15.45
CA ALA A 45 7.82 13.63 -14.60
C ALA A 45 6.50 13.84 -15.37
N ASP A 46 6.43 14.84 -16.25
CA ASP A 46 5.25 15.09 -17.10
C ASP A 46 4.95 13.92 -18.03
N VAL A 47 5.98 13.35 -18.64
CA VAL A 47 5.83 12.18 -19.52
C VAL A 47 5.35 10.96 -18.73
N VAL A 48 5.90 10.75 -17.53
CA VAL A 48 5.50 9.63 -16.65
C VAL A 48 4.06 9.82 -16.17
N ALA A 49 3.70 11.02 -15.71
CA ALA A 49 2.36 11.35 -15.25
C ALA A 49 1.32 11.10 -16.34
N LYS A 50 1.58 11.57 -17.56
CA LYS A 50 0.71 11.33 -18.71
C LYS A 50 0.53 9.84 -18.99
N ALA A 51 1.62 9.07 -19.05
CA ALA A 51 1.57 7.63 -19.31
C ALA A 51 0.83 6.87 -18.20
N MET A 52 1.04 7.25 -16.94
CA MET A 52 0.37 6.68 -15.79
C MET A 52 -1.13 6.97 -15.78
N LYS A 53 -1.52 8.21 -16.09
CA LYS A 53 -2.93 8.61 -16.24
C LYS A 53 -3.58 7.84 -17.39
N ASP A 54 -2.96 7.81 -18.58
CA ASP A 54 -3.52 7.13 -19.75
C ASP A 54 -3.76 5.64 -19.42
N TRP A 55 -2.78 4.98 -18.79
CA TRP A 55 -2.93 3.60 -18.32
C TRP A 55 -4.06 3.45 -17.30
N ALA A 56 -4.17 4.36 -16.35
CA ALA A 56 -5.19 4.30 -15.31
C ALA A 56 -6.60 4.47 -15.91
N VAL A 57 -6.78 5.44 -16.81
CA VAL A 57 -8.06 5.69 -17.49
C VAL A 57 -8.48 4.53 -18.38
N GLU A 58 -7.56 3.91 -19.12
CA GLU A 58 -7.81 2.70 -19.91
C GLU A 58 -8.29 1.53 -19.03
N ASN A 59 -7.89 1.51 -17.75
CA ASN A 59 -8.33 0.54 -16.76
C ASN A 59 -9.55 0.99 -15.94
N GLY A 60 -10.22 2.06 -16.33
CA GLY A 60 -11.47 2.55 -15.75
C GLY A 60 -11.32 3.57 -14.62
N ALA A 61 -10.12 4.05 -14.33
CA ALA A 61 -9.94 5.07 -13.31
C ALA A 61 -10.44 6.45 -13.80
N THR A 62 -11.13 7.17 -12.92
CA THR A 62 -11.58 8.55 -13.13
C THR A 62 -10.89 9.53 -12.20
N HIS A 63 -10.31 9.03 -11.13
CA HIS A 63 -9.67 9.78 -10.06
C HIS A 63 -8.30 9.20 -9.73
N TYR A 64 -7.49 10.02 -9.07
CA TYR A 64 -6.22 9.62 -8.47
C TYR A 64 -6.16 10.08 -7.01
N THR A 65 -5.26 9.49 -6.25
CA THR A 65 -4.99 9.89 -4.86
C THR A 65 -3.50 9.76 -4.56
N HIS A 66 -2.98 10.70 -3.77
CA HIS A 66 -1.72 10.53 -3.09
C HIS A 66 -1.95 9.66 -1.86
N TRP A 67 -1.67 8.38 -2.01
CA TRP A 67 -1.87 7.36 -1.01
C TRP A 67 -0.70 7.34 -0.03
N PHE A 68 -0.95 7.47 1.26
CA PHE A 68 0.08 7.53 2.29
C PHE A 68 -0.37 6.88 3.61
N GLN A 69 0.58 6.68 4.52
CA GLN A 69 0.39 6.05 5.81
C GLN A 69 0.33 7.13 6.90
N PRO A 70 -0.87 7.53 7.38
CA PRO A 70 -1.01 8.59 8.37
C PRO A 70 -0.46 8.14 9.74
N LEU A 71 -0.31 9.08 10.68
CA LEU A 71 0.07 8.77 12.06
C LEU A 71 -1.03 7.98 12.81
N THR A 72 -2.25 8.01 12.31
CA THR A 72 -3.39 7.27 12.84
C THR A 72 -4.16 6.56 11.72
N GLY A 73 -4.62 5.35 11.98
CA GLY A 73 -5.28 4.52 10.97
C GLY A 73 -4.30 3.75 10.07
N ILE A 74 -4.81 3.13 9.01
CA ILE A 74 -4.03 2.29 8.10
C ILE A 74 -3.47 3.15 6.97
N THR A 75 -4.36 3.75 6.16
CA THR A 75 -3.98 4.63 5.04
C THR A 75 -4.84 5.87 5.00
N ALA A 76 -4.38 6.89 4.29
CA ALA A 76 -5.12 8.11 4.04
C ALA A 76 -5.09 8.48 2.57
N GLU A 77 -6.17 9.09 2.11
CA GLU A 77 -6.41 9.40 0.71
C GLU A 77 -7.20 10.70 0.57
N LYS A 78 -6.92 11.41 -0.51
CA LYS A 78 -7.74 12.50 -1.02
C LYS A 78 -7.91 12.30 -2.52
N HIS A 79 -9.12 12.02 -2.96
CA HIS A 79 -9.40 11.73 -4.36
C HIS A 79 -9.58 13.03 -5.15
N ASP A 80 -8.75 13.20 -6.17
CA ASP A 80 -8.88 14.26 -7.16
C ASP A 80 -9.22 13.66 -8.52
N SER A 81 -10.14 14.27 -9.26
CA SER A 81 -10.50 13.83 -10.61
C SER A 81 -9.41 14.24 -11.60
N PHE A 82 -9.24 13.45 -12.67
CA PHE A 82 -8.43 13.85 -13.81
C PHE A 82 -9.07 14.95 -14.67
N ILE A 83 -10.33 15.33 -14.37
CA ILE A 83 -11.06 16.32 -15.17
C ILE A 83 -10.45 17.70 -14.95
N THR A 84 -10.20 18.41 -16.06
CA THR A 84 -9.81 19.82 -16.08
C THR A 84 -10.91 20.68 -16.68
N HIS A 85 -10.68 21.99 -16.77
CA HIS A 85 -11.59 22.89 -17.48
C HIS A 85 -11.78 22.44 -18.93
N PRO A 86 -13.02 22.50 -19.45
CA PRO A 86 -13.26 22.25 -20.87
C PRO A 86 -12.41 23.15 -21.76
N ASP A 87 -12.05 22.64 -22.94
CA ASP A 87 -11.41 23.46 -23.98
C ASP A 87 -12.37 24.54 -24.54
N VAL A 88 -11.89 25.33 -25.46
CA VAL A 88 -12.66 26.43 -26.10
C VAL A 88 -13.92 25.95 -26.83
N ASP A 89 -13.97 24.68 -27.18
CA ASP A 89 -15.11 24.03 -27.83
C ASP A 89 -16.07 23.36 -26.83
N GLY A 90 -15.79 23.50 -25.54
CA GLY A 90 -16.56 22.90 -24.46
C GLY A 90 -16.30 21.40 -24.24
N LYS A 91 -15.24 20.86 -24.86
CA LYS A 91 -14.86 19.46 -24.70
C LYS A 91 -14.09 19.27 -23.41
N MET A 92 -14.54 18.33 -22.58
CA MET A 92 -13.87 17.96 -21.34
C MET A 92 -12.49 17.36 -21.63
N LEU A 93 -11.50 17.80 -20.88
CA LEU A 93 -10.15 17.26 -20.91
C LEU A 93 -9.86 16.48 -19.63
N MET A 94 -9.02 15.47 -19.76
CA MET A 94 -8.46 14.71 -18.63
C MET A 94 -6.95 14.87 -18.64
N GLU A 95 -6.41 15.50 -17.60
CA GLU A 95 -4.99 15.81 -17.46
C GLU A 95 -4.44 15.33 -16.12
N PHE A 96 -3.16 15.10 -16.10
CA PHE A 96 -2.38 14.82 -14.90
C PHE A 96 -0.93 15.19 -15.16
N SER A 97 -0.44 16.19 -14.47
CA SER A 97 0.89 16.77 -14.67
C SER A 97 1.96 16.08 -13.82
N GLY A 98 3.21 16.21 -14.23
CA GLY A 98 4.36 15.79 -13.44
C GLY A 98 4.45 16.51 -12.09
N LYS A 99 4.00 17.76 -12.03
CA LYS A 99 3.92 18.49 -10.77
C LYS A 99 2.96 17.81 -9.80
N GLU A 100 1.77 17.44 -10.27
CA GLU A 100 0.76 16.71 -9.46
C GLU A 100 1.23 15.32 -9.08
N LEU A 101 1.97 14.63 -9.96
CA LEU A 101 2.57 13.33 -9.66
C LEU A 101 3.61 13.43 -8.54
N ILE A 102 4.60 14.33 -8.70
CA ILE A 102 5.74 14.41 -7.77
C ILE A 102 5.31 14.95 -6.41
N LYS A 103 4.43 15.96 -6.39
CA LYS A 103 4.12 16.72 -5.19
C LYS A 103 2.65 17.10 -5.14
N GLY A 104 1.94 16.56 -4.16
CA GLY A 104 0.63 17.03 -3.77
C GLY A 104 0.74 18.06 -2.64
N GLU A 105 -0.22 18.96 -2.55
CA GLU A 105 -0.38 19.92 -1.46
C GLU A 105 -1.72 19.65 -0.77
N PRO A 106 -1.85 18.54 0.00
CA PRO A 106 -3.08 18.30 0.72
C PRO A 106 -3.25 19.32 1.82
N ASP A 107 -4.46 19.82 2.00
CA ASP A 107 -4.78 20.65 3.16
C ASP A 107 -4.76 19.77 4.41
N ALA A 108 -3.96 20.14 5.41
CA ALA A 108 -3.84 19.42 6.67
C ALA A 108 -5.19 19.29 7.42
N SER A 109 -6.16 20.16 7.16
CA SER A 109 -7.52 20.05 7.68
C SER A 109 -8.26 18.78 7.19
N SER A 110 -7.79 18.16 6.12
CA SER A 110 -8.36 16.93 5.54
C SER A 110 -7.88 15.65 6.25
N PHE A 111 -6.95 15.72 7.21
CA PHE A 111 -6.38 14.55 7.86
C PHE A 111 -7.07 14.20 9.18
N PRO A 112 -7.29 12.90 9.48
CA PRO A 112 -7.93 12.46 10.72
C PRO A 112 -7.21 12.91 12.01
N SER A 113 -5.90 13.17 11.93
CA SER A 113 -5.06 13.67 13.03
C SER A 113 -5.01 15.20 13.15
N GLY A 114 -5.70 15.91 12.25
CA GLY A 114 -5.70 17.37 12.19
C GLY A 114 -6.58 18.02 13.25
N GLY A 115 -6.05 18.30 14.45
CA GLY A 115 -6.62 19.31 15.33
C GLY A 115 -6.30 20.73 14.83
N LEU A 116 -6.98 21.75 15.36
CA LEU A 116 -6.75 23.17 15.01
C LEU A 116 -5.26 23.57 15.01
N ARG A 117 -4.47 22.99 15.89
CA ARG A 117 -3.03 23.23 16.00
C ARG A 117 -2.26 22.54 14.87
N ALA A 118 -2.63 21.31 14.52
CA ALA A 118 -2.02 20.58 13.43
C ALA A 118 -2.29 21.25 12.07
N THR A 119 -3.43 21.90 11.88
CA THR A 119 -3.78 22.61 10.65
C THR A 119 -2.87 23.82 10.39
N PHE A 120 -2.41 24.50 11.41
CA PHE A 120 -1.52 25.65 11.27
C PHE A 120 -0.04 25.27 11.16
N GLU A 121 0.37 24.22 11.88
CA GLU A 121 1.75 23.77 11.96
C GLU A 121 2.09 22.67 10.95
N ALA A 122 1.10 21.90 10.51
CA ALA A 122 1.26 20.74 9.65
C ALA A 122 0.93 20.99 8.17
N ARG A 123 1.06 22.23 7.70
CA ARG A 123 1.09 22.48 6.26
C ARG A 123 2.31 21.79 5.67
N GLY A 124 2.05 20.87 4.73
CA GLY A 124 3.09 20.08 4.14
C GLY A 124 2.73 19.68 2.72
N TYR A 125 3.46 18.73 2.24
CA TYR A 125 3.27 18.18 0.91
C TYR A 125 3.46 16.66 0.95
N THR A 126 2.75 15.97 0.05
CA THR A 126 3.04 14.58 -0.27
C THR A 126 4.11 14.54 -1.33
N ALA A 127 5.11 13.68 -1.15
CA ALA A 127 6.16 13.45 -2.12
C ALA A 127 6.04 12.02 -2.65
N TRP A 128 5.98 11.86 -3.97
CA TRP A 128 5.92 10.54 -4.60
C TRP A 128 7.13 9.70 -4.20
N ASP A 129 6.87 8.50 -3.68
CA ASP A 129 7.90 7.48 -3.50
C ASP A 129 8.05 6.69 -4.79
N ILE A 130 8.99 7.09 -5.63
CA ILE A 130 9.25 6.45 -6.92
C ILE A 130 9.65 4.97 -6.80
N THR A 131 10.09 4.52 -5.62
CA THR A 131 10.50 3.13 -5.38
C THR A 131 9.32 2.21 -5.07
N SER A 132 8.14 2.79 -4.83
CA SER A 132 6.89 2.07 -4.58
C SER A 132 5.96 2.26 -5.79
N PRO A 133 5.53 1.19 -6.48
CA PRO A 133 4.77 1.32 -7.71
C PRO A 133 3.36 1.84 -7.45
N ALA A 134 2.87 2.72 -8.32
CA ALA A 134 1.47 3.13 -8.32
C ALA A 134 0.57 1.96 -8.72
N PHE A 135 -0.63 1.92 -8.16
CA PHE A 135 -1.57 0.81 -8.36
C PHE A 135 -3.00 1.31 -8.50
N LEU A 136 -3.85 0.46 -9.06
CA LEU A 136 -5.28 0.74 -9.18
C LEU A 136 -6.04 0.01 -8.08
N ARG A 137 -6.69 0.78 -7.22
CA ARG A 137 -7.67 0.24 -6.28
C ARG A 137 -9.04 0.21 -6.95
N GLU A 138 -9.69 -0.94 -6.88
CA GLU A 138 -11.05 -1.14 -7.35
C GLU A 138 -11.94 -1.56 -6.19
N ASP A 139 -13.05 -0.86 -6.03
CA ASP A 139 -14.08 -1.14 -5.03
C ASP A 139 -15.47 -0.78 -5.57
N ALA A 140 -16.48 -0.78 -4.70
CA ALA A 140 -17.87 -0.45 -5.08
C ALA A 140 -18.05 1.00 -5.57
N THR A 141 -17.08 1.88 -5.31
CA THR A 141 -17.12 3.31 -5.73
C THR A 141 -16.48 3.55 -7.09
N GLY A 142 -15.75 2.56 -7.61
CA GLY A 142 -15.06 2.62 -8.90
C GLY A 142 -13.59 2.27 -8.85
N VAL A 143 -12.85 2.75 -9.84
CA VAL A 143 -11.40 2.54 -9.95
C VAL A 143 -10.67 3.85 -9.70
N ILE A 144 -9.66 3.80 -8.85
CA ILE A 144 -8.86 4.95 -8.42
C ILE A 144 -7.38 4.63 -8.59
N LEU A 145 -6.62 5.56 -9.17
CA LEU A 145 -5.16 5.47 -9.21
C LEU A 145 -4.58 5.89 -7.87
N CYS A 146 -3.93 4.97 -7.17
CA CYS A 146 -3.23 5.20 -5.92
C CYS A 146 -1.73 5.39 -6.18
N ILE A 147 -1.20 6.54 -5.76
CA ILE A 147 0.21 6.90 -5.92
C ILE A 147 0.86 6.88 -4.53
N PRO A 148 1.73 5.90 -4.22
CA PRO A 148 2.40 5.83 -2.92
C PRO A 148 3.26 7.07 -2.66
N THR A 149 3.04 7.72 -1.53
CA THR A 149 3.72 8.97 -1.17
C THR A 149 4.17 8.95 0.28
N ALA A 150 5.14 9.82 0.59
CA ALA A 150 5.48 10.25 1.93
C ALA A 150 4.88 11.63 2.17
N PHE A 151 4.47 11.93 3.40
CA PHE A 151 3.92 13.22 3.77
C PHE A 151 4.80 13.91 4.81
N CYS A 152 5.29 15.10 4.48
CA CYS A 152 6.15 15.88 5.35
C CYS A 152 5.79 17.36 5.33
N SER A 153 6.15 18.08 6.41
CA SER A 153 5.97 19.53 6.51
C SER A 153 6.92 20.26 5.56
N TYR A 154 6.66 21.54 5.31
CA TYR A 154 7.56 22.41 4.53
C TYR A 154 8.94 22.57 5.18
N LYS A 155 9.05 22.30 6.48
CA LYS A 155 10.32 22.29 7.22
C LYS A 155 10.96 20.91 7.28
N GLY A 156 10.31 19.91 6.72
CA GLY A 156 10.81 18.53 6.64
C GLY A 156 10.45 17.64 7.82
N GLU A 157 9.57 18.07 8.74
CA GLU A 157 9.10 17.17 9.79
C GLU A 157 8.21 16.08 9.18
N ALA A 158 8.28 14.87 9.73
CA ALA A 158 7.43 13.77 9.32
C ALA A 158 5.99 13.99 9.78
N LEU A 159 5.04 13.90 8.86
CA LEU A 159 3.59 13.98 9.12
C LEU A 159 2.89 12.62 8.85
N ASP A 160 3.67 11.59 8.55
CA ASP A 160 3.24 10.22 8.32
C ASP A 160 4.23 9.22 8.95
N THR A 161 3.97 7.93 8.78
CA THR A 161 4.86 6.87 9.25
C THR A 161 5.91 6.47 8.20
N LYS A 162 5.68 6.75 6.93
CA LYS A 162 6.58 6.39 5.83
C LYS A 162 7.83 7.28 5.77
N THR A 163 7.70 8.58 6.05
CA THR A 163 8.85 9.50 6.07
C THR A 163 9.96 9.04 7.02
N PRO A 164 9.69 8.71 8.32
CA PRO A 164 10.73 8.19 9.20
C PRO A 164 11.26 6.83 8.73
N LEU A 165 10.45 5.96 8.14
CA LEU A 165 10.90 4.69 7.56
C LEU A 165 11.93 4.93 6.45
N LEU A 166 11.64 5.76 5.46
CA LEU A 166 12.55 6.05 4.35
C LEU A 166 13.87 6.66 4.85
N ARG A 167 13.79 7.57 5.83
CA ARG A 167 14.98 8.17 6.46
C ARG A 167 15.82 7.14 7.22
N SER A 168 15.17 6.21 7.93
CA SER A 168 15.87 5.14 8.65
C SER A 168 16.55 4.16 7.69
N MET A 169 15.94 3.87 6.55
CA MET A 169 16.53 3.04 5.49
C MET A 169 17.80 3.69 4.91
N GLU A 170 17.78 5.01 4.71
CA GLU A 170 18.96 5.74 4.25
C GLU A 170 20.07 5.76 5.33
N ALA A 171 19.70 6.04 6.56
CA ALA A 171 20.65 6.07 7.67
C ALA A 171 21.34 4.71 7.88
N ILE A 172 20.58 3.61 7.86
CA ILE A 172 21.15 2.26 8.01
C ILE A 172 22.01 1.89 6.81
N SER A 173 21.62 2.27 5.59
CA SER A 173 22.41 2.06 4.38
C SER A 173 23.80 2.67 4.51
N GLN A 174 23.89 3.92 4.96
CA GLN A 174 25.17 4.62 5.16
C GLN A 174 26.06 3.91 6.18
N GLN A 175 25.52 3.47 7.32
CA GLN A 175 26.30 2.78 8.33
C GLN A 175 26.70 1.36 7.92
N ALA A 176 25.82 0.63 7.27
CA ALA A 176 26.08 -0.70 6.75
C ALA A 176 27.18 -0.69 5.66
N LEU A 177 27.19 0.32 4.79
CA LEU A 177 28.25 0.49 3.79
C LEU A 177 29.63 0.66 4.43
N ARG A 178 29.74 1.31 5.59
CA ARG A 178 31.01 1.41 6.33
C ARG A 178 31.53 0.02 6.72
N ILE A 179 30.65 -0.83 7.19
CA ILE A 179 30.99 -2.22 7.56
C ILE A 179 31.35 -3.04 6.33
N VAL A 180 30.54 -2.96 5.27
CA VAL A 180 30.76 -3.68 4.00
C VAL A 180 32.14 -3.34 3.41
N ARG A 181 32.55 -2.08 3.50
CA ARG A 181 33.89 -1.63 3.06
C ARG A 181 35.01 -2.20 3.90
N LEU A 182 34.81 -2.38 5.22
CA LEU A 182 35.81 -3.02 6.08
C LEU A 182 36.05 -4.50 5.73
N PHE A 183 35.02 -5.16 5.14
CA PHE A 183 35.17 -6.52 4.58
C PHE A 183 35.71 -6.55 3.15
N GLY A 184 36.21 -5.41 2.63
CA GLY A 184 36.91 -5.33 1.35
C GLY A 184 35.99 -5.10 0.13
N ASN A 185 34.67 -4.98 0.29
CA ASN A 185 33.79 -4.66 -0.83
C ASN A 185 33.76 -3.12 -1.02
N THR A 186 34.37 -2.64 -2.08
CA THR A 186 34.43 -1.22 -2.46
C THR A 186 33.41 -0.86 -3.57
N GLU A 187 32.76 -1.84 -4.17
CA GLU A 187 31.84 -1.64 -5.30
C GLU A 187 30.40 -1.33 -4.87
N ALA A 188 30.01 -1.83 -3.71
CA ALA A 188 28.65 -1.57 -3.18
C ALA A 188 28.45 -0.06 -2.94
N THR A 189 27.37 0.47 -3.50
CA THR A 189 26.97 1.88 -3.39
C THR A 189 25.82 2.07 -2.42
N ARG A 190 25.04 1.02 -2.13
CA ARG A 190 23.88 1.05 -1.25
C ARG A 190 23.68 -0.30 -0.56
N VAL A 191 23.15 -0.28 0.66
CA VAL A 191 22.63 -1.44 1.37
C VAL A 191 21.12 -1.23 1.58
N ILE A 192 20.32 -2.19 1.17
CA ILE A 192 18.86 -2.10 1.22
C ILE A 192 18.35 -3.07 2.29
N PRO A 193 17.68 -2.58 3.34
CA PRO A 193 17.03 -3.44 4.32
C PRO A 193 15.79 -4.09 3.71
N SER A 194 15.55 -5.35 4.02
CA SER A 194 14.34 -6.08 3.65
C SER A 194 13.56 -6.52 4.88
N VAL A 195 12.26 -6.69 4.72
CA VAL A 195 11.35 -7.19 5.76
C VAL A 195 10.28 -8.07 5.12
N GLY A 196 9.86 -9.12 5.83
CA GLY A 196 8.66 -9.90 5.52
C GLY A 196 7.62 -9.62 6.60
N ALA A 197 6.56 -8.94 6.22
CA ALA A 197 5.45 -8.67 7.14
C ALA A 197 4.46 -9.82 7.08
N GLU A 198 4.13 -10.39 8.22
CA GLU A 198 3.13 -11.46 8.37
C GLU A 198 1.87 -10.87 8.97
N GLN A 199 0.71 -11.25 8.43
CA GLN A 199 -0.58 -10.86 8.96
C GLN A 199 -1.25 -12.05 9.63
N GLU A 200 -1.29 -12.02 10.96
CA GLU A 200 -2.10 -12.93 11.76
C GLU A 200 -3.46 -12.30 12.03
N TYR A 201 -4.52 -13.06 11.85
CA TYR A 201 -5.88 -12.55 11.97
C TYR A 201 -6.86 -13.60 12.46
N PHE A 202 -7.92 -13.15 13.13
CA PHE A 202 -9.06 -13.98 13.52
C PHE A 202 -10.22 -13.76 12.55
N LEU A 203 -10.86 -14.83 12.10
CA LEU A 203 -12.10 -14.75 11.34
C LEU A 203 -13.26 -15.14 12.25
N VAL A 204 -14.19 -14.22 12.43
CA VAL A 204 -15.40 -14.43 13.24
C VAL A 204 -16.66 -14.35 12.36
N ASP A 205 -17.69 -15.12 12.74
CA ASP A 205 -18.97 -15.05 12.06
C ASP A 205 -19.65 -13.71 12.34
N ARG A 206 -19.94 -12.95 11.27
CA ARG A 206 -20.49 -11.59 11.36
C ARG A 206 -21.87 -11.57 12.05
N ASP A 207 -22.73 -12.54 11.75
CA ASP A 207 -24.07 -12.56 12.31
C ASP A 207 -24.03 -12.85 13.83
N ASN A 208 -23.04 -13.60 14.28
CA ASN A 208 -22.78 -13.82 15.70
C ASN A 208 -22.12 -12.61 16.36
N TYR A 209 -21.17 -11.96 15.67
CA TYR A 209 -20.55 -10.72 16.15
C TYR A 209 -21.59 -9.61 16.38
N LEU A 210 -22.51 -9.42 15.44
CA LEU A 210 -23.54 -8.38 15.52
C LEU A 210 -24.55 -8.57 16.66
N LYS A 211 -24.57 -9.74 17.29
CA LYS A 211 -25.37 -10.03 18.49
C LYS A 211 -24.62 -9.74 19.81
N ARG A 212 -23.36 -9.33 19.69
CA ARG A 212 -22.44 -9.14 20.81
C ARG A 212 -22.09 -7.67 20.97
N GLU A 213 -22.90 -6.94 21.73
CA GLU A 213 -22.70 -5.51 22.01
C GLU A 213 -21.38 -5.23 22.67
N ASP A 214 -20.89 -6.13 23.52
CA ASP A 214 -19.58 -6.03 24.17
C ASP A 214 -18.43 -6.04 23.14
N LEU A 215 -18.51 -6.88 22.11
CA LEU A 215 -17.50 -6.90 21.03
C LEU A 215 -17.60 -5.66 20.15
N ILE A 216 -18.82 -5.17 19.87
CA ILE A 216 -19.05 -3.98 19.03
C ILE A 216 -18.56 -2.71 19.71
N PHE A 217 -18.92 -2.49 20.98
CA PHE A 217 -18.66 -1.23 21.66
C PHE A 217 -17.35 -1.20 22.44
N ALA A 218 -16.86 -2.35 22.94
CA ALA A 218 -15.65 -2.43 23.73
C ALA A 218 -14.49 -3.18 23.05
N GLY A 219 -14.72 -3.83 21.91
CA GLY A 219 -13.70 -4.61 21.19
C GLY A 219 -13.23 -5.87 21.92
N ARG A 220 -13.93 -6.27 22.99
CA ARG A 220 -13.59 -7.45 23.81
C ARG A 220 -14.80 -8.03 24.51
N THR A 221 -14.70 -9.26 24.95
CA THR A 221 -15.69 -9.87 25.85
C THR A 221 -15.66 -9.16 27.20
N LEU A 222 -16.80 -8.62 27.64
CA LEU A 222 -16.94 -8.00 28.97
C LEU A 222 -17.39 -9.01 30.01
N PHE A 223 -18.33 -9.89 29.66
CA PHE A 223 -18.91 -10.91 30.53
C PHE A 223 -18.86 -12.28 29.85
N GLY A 224 -18.61 -13.31 30.64
CA GLY A 224 -18.54 -14.70 30.17
C GLY A 224 -17.19 -15.36 30.45
N ALA A 225 -17.15 -16.65 30.22
CA ALA A 225 -15.92 -17.42 30.35
C ALA A 225 -14.93 -17.08 29.19
N PRO A 226 -13.62 -17.11 29.47
CA PRO A 226 -12.63 -17.11 28.39
C PRO A 226 -12.79 -18.36 27.52
N ALA A 227 -12.22 -18.31 26.30
CA ALA A 227 -12.14 -19.48 25.44
C ALA A 227 -11.46 -20.67 26.21
N PRO A 228 -11.95 -21.90 26.04
CA PRO A 228 -11.38 -23.06 26.74
C PRO A 228 -9.95 -23.40 26.28
N LYS A 229 -9.56 -22.92 25.10
CA LYS A 229 -8.21 -23.04 24.56
C LYS A 229 -7.77 -21.70 23.97
N GLY A 230 -6.50 -21.35 24.23
CA GLY A 230 -5.78 -20.26 23.60
C GLY A 230 -4.72 -20.80 22.62
N GLN A 231 -3.47 -20.44 22.84
CA GLN A 231 -2.33 -20.84 22.00
C GLN A 231 -1.54 -22.03 22.59
N GLU A 232 -2.05 -22.63 23.67
CA GLU A 232 -1.35 -23.69 24.41
C GLU A 232 -1.10 -24.88 23.47
N MET A 233 0.13 -25.38 23.48
CA MET A 233 0.60 -26.55 22.75
C MET A 233 0.50 -26.44 21.22
N ASP A 234 0.23 -25.25 20.67
CA ASP A 234 0.05 -25.00 19.23
C ASP A 234 -0.99 -25.94 18.56
N ASP A 235 -2.00 -26.36 19.30
CA ASP A 235 -2.96 -27.39 18.92
C ASP A 235 -3.66 -27.16 17.57
N HIS A 236 -3.84 -25.91 17.19
CA HIS A 236 -4.58 -25.54 15.98
C HIS A 236 -3.69 -25.26 14.77
N TYR A 237 -2.39 -25.13 14.96
CA TYR A 237 -1.43 -24.74 13.91
C TYR A 237 -1.44 -25.69 12.72
N PHE A 238 -1.41 -26.99 12.93
CA PHE A 238 -1.47 -28.01 11.88
C PHE A 238 -2.89 -28.50 11.59
N GLY A 239 -3.91 -27.78 12.04
CA GLY A 239 -5.30 -28.15 11.83
C GLY A 239 -5.71 -28.01 10.36
N THR A 240 -6.79 -28.70 9.98
CA THR A 240 -7.38 -28.57 8.65
C THR A 240 -8.01 -27.20 8.45
N ILE A 241 -7.69 -26.53 7.35
CA ILE A 241 -8.36 -25.29 6.94
C ILE A 241 -9.78 -25.64 6.51
N ARG A 242 -10.78 -25.06 7.17
CA ARG A 242 -12.19 -25.28 6.84
C ARG A 242 -12.51 -24.63 5.48
N GLU A 243 -13.43 -25.23 4.72
CA GLU A 243 -13.78 -24.79 3.36
C GLU A 243 -14.15 -23.30 3.28
N ARG A 244 -14.94 -22.79 4.24
CA ARG A 244 -15.33 -21.38 4.30
C ARG A 244 -14.09 -20.47 4.44
N ILE A 245 -13.12 -20.87 5.25
CA ILE A 245 -11.86 -20.15 5.48
C ILE A 245 -10.96 -20.24 4.24
N GLY A 246 -10.80 -21.43 3.66
CA GLY A 246 -10.05 -21.63 2.44
C GLY A 246 -10.61 -20.81 1.26
N ALA A 247 -11.93 -20.67 1.17
CA ALA A 247 -12.56 -19.83 0.17
C ALA A 247 -12.23 -18.33 0.37
N TYR A 248 -12.23 -17.85 1.63
CA TYR A 248 -11.77 -16.49 1.94
C TYR A 248 -10.30 -16.29 1.59
N MET A 249 -9.44 -17.21 2.02
CA MET A 249 -7.99 -17.17 1.71
C MET A 249 -7.71 -17.13 0.21
N LYS A 250 -8.45 -17.91 -0.57
CA LYS A 250 -8.34 -17.89 -2.03
C LYS A 250 -8.71 -16.54 -2.63
N ASP A 251 -9.81 -15.94 -2.18
CA ASP A 251 -10.27 -14.67 -2.73
C ASP A 251 -9.29 -13.54 -2.40
N ILE A 252 -8.80 -13.48 -1.15
CA ILE A 252 -7.82 -12.46 -0.79
C ILE A 252 -6.51 -12.62 -1.58
N ASN A 253 -6.04 -13.84 -1.81
CA ASN A 253 -4.86 -14.06 -2.64
C ASN A 253 -5.02 -13.50 -4.05
N LEU A 254 -6.18 -13.72 -4.68
CA LEU A 254 -6.44 -13.21 -6.03
C LEU A 254 -6.42 -11.69 -6.07
N GLU A 255 -7.02 -11.03 -5.08
CA GLU A 255 -7.00 -9.58 -5.00
C GLU A 255 -5.59 -9.03 -4.74
N LEU A 256 -4.84 -9.65 -3.86
CA LEU A 256 -3.46 -9.27 -3.56
C LEU A 256 -2.52 -9.47 -4.75
N TRP A 257 -2.65 -10.58 -5.48
CA TRP A 257 -1.85 -10.83 -6.68
C TRP A 257 -2.11 -9.82 -7.79
N LYS A 258 -3.35 -9.39 -8.01
CA LYS A 258 -3.65 -8.27 -8.92
C LYS A 258 -2.87 -7.00 -8.57
N LEU A 259 -2.68 -6.75 -7.28
CA LEU A 259 -1.95 -5.61 -6.74
C LEU A 259 -0.44 -5.85 -6.60
N GLY A 260 0.07 -6.96 -7.14
CA GLY A 260 1.50 -7.27 -7.13
C GLY A 260 2.05 -7.72 -5.78
N VAL A 261 1.20 -7.94 -4.78
CA VAL A 261 1.61 -8.47 -3.48
C VAL A 261 1.87 -9.96 -3.59
N THR A 262 3.07 -10.39 -3.24
CA THR A 262 3.51 -11.78 -3.33
C THR A 262 3.01 -12.65 -2.17
N ALA A 263 1.71 -12.60 -1.87
CA ALA A 263 1.09 -13.46 -0.86
C ALA A 263 1.32 -14.93 -1.22
N LYS A 264 2.01 -15.67 -0.35
CA LYS A 264 2.50 -17.01 -0.63
C LYS A 264 1.96 -18.03 0.34
N THR A 265 2.05 -17.78 1.63
CA THR A 265 1.74 -18.75 2.68
C THR A 265 0.42 -18.42 3.34
N GLN A 266 -0.40 -19.44 3.54
CA GLN A 266 -1.67 -19.38 4.27
C GLN A 266 -1.82 -20.64 5.09
N HIS A 267 -2.09 -20.49 6.37
CA HIS A 267 -2.30 -21.61 7.29
C HIS A 267 -3.11 -21.18 8.51
N ASN A 268 -3.46 -22.15 9.36
CA ASN A 268 -3.99 -21.85 10.67
C ASN A 268 -2.85 -21.47 11.62
N GLU A 269 -3.12 -20.55 12.52
CA GLU A 269 -2.25 -20.21 13.63
C GLU A 269 -2.58 -21.01 14.90
N ALA A 270 -1.80 -20.79 15.94
CA ALA A 270 -1.84 -21.58 17.18
C ALA A 270 -3.19 -21.50 17.91
N ALA A 271 -3.88 -20.38 17.87
CA ALA A 271 -5.17 -20.21 18.53
C ALA A 271 -6.37 -20.62 17.65
N PRO A 272 -7.49 -21.03 18.26
CA PRO A 272 -8.72 -21.32 17.53
C PRO A 272 -9.17 -20.13 16.67
N ALA A 273 -9.49 -20.40 15.39
CA ALA A 273 -9.92 -19.40 14.40
C ALA A 273 -8.89 -18.31 14.10
N GLN A 274 -7.65 -18.48 14.47
CA GLN A 274 -6.52 -17.66 14.07
C GLN A 274 -5.92 -18.23 12.80
N HIS A 275 -5.59 -17.35 11.85
CA HIS A 275 -5.02 -17.69 10.55
C HIS A 275 -3.91 -16.70 10.22
N GLU A 276 -3.04 -17.09 9.31
CA GLU A 276 -1.94 -16.25 8.85
C GLU A 276 -1.91 -16.12 7.33
N LEU A 277 -1.44 -14.97 6.87
CA LEU A 277 -1.03 -14.71 5.51
C LEU A 277 0.37 -14.10 5.52
N ALA A 278 1.31 -14.76 4.85
CA ALA A 278 2.69 -14.33 4.76
C ALA A 278 3.10 -14.08 3.30
N PRO A 279 3.32 -12.82 2.92
CA PRO A 279 3.97 -12.45 1.66
C PRO A 279 5.47 -12.82 1.66
N ILE A 280 6.06 -12.96 0.49
CA ILE A 280 7.52 -13.01 0.35
C ILE A 280 8.08 -11.66 0.79
N TYR A 281 9.21 -11.68 1.50
CA TYR A 281 9.91 -10.46 1.92
C TYR A 281 10.32 -9.59 0.73
N ASP A 282 10.37 -8.29 0.95
CA ASP A 282 10.81 -7.30 -0.04
C ASP A 282 11.60 -6.18 0.66
N GLN A 283 12.10 -5.19 -0.09
CA GLN A 283 12.70 -4.01 0.53
C GLN A 283 11.70 -3.33 1.47
N ALA A 284 12.20 -2.79 2.57
CA ALA A 284 11.36 -2.45 3.72
C ALA A 284 10.20 -1.49 3.41
N ASN A 285 10.41 -0.44 2.59
CA ASN A 285 9.33 0.49 2.26
C ASN A 285 8.23 -0.16 1.41
N LEU A 286 8.60 -0.99 0.44
CA LEU A 286 7.64 -1.70 -0.40
C LEU A 286 6.89 -2.78 0.40
N ALA A 287 7.60 -3.53 1.25
CA ALA A 287 6.98 -4.52 2.12
C ALA A 287 5.97 -3.89 3.10
N VAL A 288 6.25 -2.68 3.62
CA VAL A 288 5.32 -1.95 4.49
C VAL A 288 4.10 -1.46 3.70
N ASP A 289 4.27 -0.91 2.49
CA ASP A 289 3.14 -0.54 1.63
C ASP A 289 2.27 -1.76 1.30
N ASN A 290 2.89 -2.88 0.93
CA ASN A 290 2.19 -4.15 0.68
C ASN A 290 1.41 -4.61 1.92
N ASN A 291 1.98 -4.45 3.11
CA ASN A 291 1.29 -4.82 4.36
C ASN A 291 0.04 -3.96 4.61
N GLN A 292 0.07 -2.67 4.32
CA GLN A 292 -1.12 -1.81 4.39
C GLN A 292 -2.21 -2.29 3.42
N ILE A 293 -1.82 -2.62 2.19
CA ILE A 293 -2.72 -3.19 1.17
C ILE A 293 -3.31 -4.52 1.66
N VAL A 294 -2.51 -5.39 2.26
CA VAL A 294 -2.98 -6.67 2.84
C VAL A 294 -4.03 -6.43 3.90
N MET A 295 -3.82 -5.49 4.81
CA MET A 295 -4.77 -5.17 5.87
C MET A 295 -6.10 -4.66 5.30
N GLU A 296 -6.06 -3.68 4.38
CA GLU A 296 -7.27 -3.13 3.75
C GLU A 296 -8.06 -4.19 2.97
N LYS A 297 -7.37 -5.00 2.15
CA LYS A 297 -8.02 -6.05 1.36
C LYS A 297 -8.57 -7.17 2.23
N SER A 298 -7.91 -7.52 3.33
CA SER A 298 -8.39 -8.53 4.28
C SER A 298 -9.71 -8.11 4.91
N GLU A 299 -9.86 -6.85 5.31
CA GLU A 299 -11.10 -6.32 5.88
C GLU A 299 -12.22 -6.26 4.84
N ALA A 300 -11.94 -5.76 3.64
CA ALA A 300 -12.90 -5.67 2.56
C ALA A 300 -13.45 -7.05 2.17
N GLN A 301 -12.58 -8.05 1.98
CA GLN A 301 -12.98 -9.41 1.62
C GLN A 301 -13.75 -10.12 2.75
N ALA A 302 -13.37 -9.91 4.01
CA ALA A 302 -14.11 -10.43 5.16
C ALA A 302 -15.53 -9.86 5.21
N GLY A 303 -15.69 -8.56 4.96
CA GLY A 303 -16.99 -7.89 4.88
C GLY A 303 -17.90 -8.46 3.80
N LEU A 304 -17.36 -8.71 2.61
CA LEU A 304 -18.11 -9.29 1.47
C LEU A 304 -18.61 -10.71 1.76
N ARG A 305 -17.87 -11.50 2.54
CA ARG A 305 -18.22 -12.88 2.92
C ARG A 305 -19.00 -13.00 4.22
N LYS A 306 -19.48 -11.90 4.78
CA LYS A 306 -20.13 -11.88 6.12
C LYS A 306 -19.27 -12.45 7.24
N THR A 307 -17.96 -12.31 7.12
CA THR A 307 -16.97 -12.58 8.16
C THR A 307 -16.33 -11.28 8.59
N MET A 308 -15.77 -11.23 9.78
CA MET A 308 -14.99 -10.09 10.27
C MET A 308 -13.57 -10.56 10.57
N ARG A 309 -12.65 -9.62 10.38
CA ARG A 309 -11.26 -9.80 10.76
C ARG A 309 -11.05 -9.69 12.27
#